data_c0ba9b7fd0226b846ca639ea6005561c
#
_entry.id   c0ba9b7fd0226b846ca639ea6005561c
#
_cell.length_a   1.000
_cell.length_b   1.000
_cell.length_c   1.000
_cell.angle_alpha   90.00
_cell.angle_beta   90.00
_cell.angle_gamma   90.00
#
_symmetry.space_group_name_H-M   'P 1'
#
loop_
_entity.id
_entity.type
_entity.pdbx_description
1 polymer ?
#
loop_
_entity_poly.entity_id
_entity_poly.type
_entity_poly.pdbx_seq_one_letter_code
_entity_poly.pdbx_strand_id
1 'polypeptide(L)'
;MIYQFQTKFRDEARPRAGLIRVREFTMKDAYSFHTSQEDLEEYYDKCYHAYERIFARAGIPETIAVASDSGMMGGSLSHEFMLLTPVGEDSIAVCPECGYKANVEAAESIVENEAEEYQELKLVSTPNMHTIEEVCEFLNSSAEKSCKAVVYQKNSNDEYVVLFIRGDLEANETKLTNFLKEEIHPAEITLESGLHPGFIGPYKMDANVTVLYDSSLKGGCNLCCGGNQDDYHYTGLCMERDLPDAEYHDFAKIVDGGICPCCKKKAIKVSRGIEVGNIFQLGTKYTKSMGMKYLDKDSKEKYPIMGCYGI
;
A
#
# COMPACT_ATOMS: atom_id res chain seq x y z
N MET A 1 6.31 2.35 -31.44
CA MET A 1 7.10 2.62 -30.22
C MET A 1 8.03 3.80 -30.48
N ILE A 2 8.15 4.70 -29.50
CA ILE A 2 9.16 5.77 -29.47
C ILE A 2 10.00 5.60 -28.20
N TYR A 3 11.24 6.07 -28.19
CA TYR A 3 12.11 6.03 -27.02
C TYR A 3 13.14 7.15 -27.05
N GLN A 4 13.68 7.46 -25.89
CA GLN A 4 14.78 8.42 -25.73
C GLN A 4 15.72 8.01 -24.59
N PHE A 5 16.94 8.55 -24.64
CA PHE A 5 17.84 8.63 -23.50
C PHE A 5 17.93 10.10 -23.09
N GLN A 6 17.58 10.42 -21.88
CA GLN A 6 17.49 11.79 -21.41
C GLN A 6 17.89 11.91 -19.95
N THR A 7 18.55 13.01 -19.60
CA THR A 7 18.72 13.40 -18.21
C THR A 7 17.37 13.78 -17.61
N LYS A 8 17.04 13.18 -16.47
CA LYS A 8 15.86 13.48 -15.67
C LYS A 8 16.26 14.23 -14.40
N PHE A 9 15.37 15.13 -13.98
CA PHE A 9 15.50 15.87 -12.73
C PHE A 9 14.31 15.54 -11.84
N ARG A 10 14.60 15.27 -10.55
CA ARG A 10 13.58 15.05 -9.54
C ARG A 10 13.85 15.94 -8.33
N ASP A 11 12.80 16.51 -7.75
CA ASP A 11 12.89 17.25 -6.49
C ASP A 11 13.00 16.28 -5.30
N GLU A 12 14.16 15.58 -5.26
CA GLU A 12 14.47 14.65 -4.19
C GLU A 12 14.88 15.40 -2.93
N ALA A 13 14.05 15.35 -1.91
CA ALA A 13 14.28 16.07 -0.66
C ALA A 13 15.52 15.59 0.09
N ARG A 14 15.86 14.29 0.00
CA ARG A 14 16.95 13.64 0.75
C ARG A 14 17.80 12.74 -0.14
N PRO A 15 18.65 13.29 -1.05
CA PRO A 15 19.58 12.47 -1.82
C PRO A 15 20.50 11.68 -0.88
N ARG A 16 20.72 10.39 -1.18
CA ARG A 16 21.52 9.50 -0.35
C ARG A 16 21.99 8.27 -1.13
N ALA A 17 22.78 7.42 -0.49
CA ALA A 17 23.27 6.18 -1.05
C ALA A 17 24.01 6.32 -2.40
N GLY A 18 24.86 7.38 -2.50
CA GLY A 18 25.69 7.64 -3.68
C GLY A 18 24.88 7.91 -4.94
N LEU A 19 24.86 6.99 -5.90
CA LEU A 19 24.10 7.11 -7.16
C LEU A 19 22.70 6.50 -7.13
N ILE A 20 22.30 5.85 -6.03
CA ILE A 20 21.02 5.13 -5.95
C ILE A 20 19.84 6.12 -5.85
N ARG A 21 20.01 7.21 -5.07
CA ARG A 21 18.97 8.21 -4.86
C ARG A 21 19.51 9.61 -5.07
N VAL A 22 19.30 10.12 -6.27
CA VAL A 22 19.87 11.39 -6.75
C VAL A 22 18.80 12.29 -7.35
N ARG A 23 19.13 13.58 -7.49
CA ARG A 23 18.25 14.59 -8.12
C ARG A 23 18.38 14.64 -9.63
N GLU A 24 19.49 14.15 -10.17
CA GLU A 24 19.79 14.13 -11.60
C GLU A 24 20.32 12.76 -12.01
N PHE A 25 19.71 12.14 -13.01
CA PHE A 25 20.11 10.84 -13.53
C PHE A 25 19.71 10.69 -15.00
N THR A 26 20.40 9.79 -15.71
CA THR A 26 20.03 9.44 -17.09
C THR A 26 19.03 8.31 -17.07
N MET A 27 17.94 8.46 -17.82
CA MET A 27 16.92 7.42 -18.00
C MET A 27 16.73 7.13 -19.48
N LYS A 28 16.60 5.85 -19.83
CA LYS A 28 15.96 5.43 -21.06
C LYS A 28 14.46 5.28 -20.77
N ASP A 29 13.64 6.04 -21.42
CA ASP A 29 12.19 5.91 -21.39
C ASP A 29 11.66 5.58 -22.77
N ALA A 30 10.73 4.64 -22.85
CA ALA A 30 10.10 4.21 -24.09
C ALA A 30 8.59 4.12 -23.92
N TYR A 31 7.87 4.36 -25.00
CA TYR A 31 6.41 4.37 -25.02
C TYR A 31 5.90 3.61 -26.24
N SER A 32 4.89 2.79 -26.04
CA SER A 32 4.15 2.12 -27.13
C SER A 32 2.73 2.66 -27.22
N PHE A 33 2.14 2.56 -28.41
CA PHE A 33 0.80 3.04 -28.68
C PHE A 33 0.05 1.96 -29.45
N HIS A 34 -1.12 1.58 -28.95
CA HIS A 34 -1.88 0.43 -29.39
C HIS A 34 -3.32 0.82 -29.72
N THR A 35 -3.94 0.04 -30.60
CA THR A 35 -5.35 0.23 -30.99
C THR A 35 -6.31 -0.62 -30.17
N SER A 36 -5.80 -1.64 -29.45
CA SER A 36 -6.57 -2.48 -28.54
C SER A 36 -5.79 -2.79 -27.28
N GLN A 37 -6.49 -3.25 -26.25
CA GLN A 37 -5.89 -3.67 -24.98
C GLN A 37 -5.07 -4.95 -25.15
N GLU A 38 -5.55 -5.89 -25.96
CA GLU A 38 -4.87 -7.16 -26.25
C GLU A 38 -3.52 -6.92 -26.95
N ASP A 39 -3.44 -5.96 -27.88
CA ASP A 39 -2.18 -5.60 -28.54
C ASP A 39 -1.18 -4.98 -27.53
N LEU A 40 -1.66 -4.16 -26.60
CA LEU A 40 -0.83 -3.66 -25.51
C LEU A 40 -0.31 -4.80 -24.62
N GLU A 41 -1.15 -5.74 -24.23
CA GLU A 41 -0.79 -6.86 -23.36
C GLU A 41 0.26 -7.76 -23.99
N GLU A 42 0.10 -8.12 -25.27
CA GLU A 42 1.08 -8.89 -26.02
C GLU A 42 2.44 -8.15 -26.13
N TYR A 43 2.38 -6.83 -26.37
CA TYR A 43 3.60 -6.03 -26.46
C TYR A 43 4.27 -5.85 -25.09
N TYR A 44 3.48 -5.70 -24.02
CA TYR A 44 3.95 -5.62 -22.65
C TYR A 44 4.72 -6.88 -22.24
N ASP A 45 4.20 -8.04 -22.56
CA ASP A 45 4.86 -9.33 -22.31
C ASP A 45 6.22 -9.43 -23.05
N LYS A 46 6.27 -9.01 -24.31
CA LYS A 46 7.52 -8.91 -25.07
C LYS A 46 8.54 -7.99 -24.40
N CYS A 47 8.10 -6.85 -23.86
CA CYS A 47 8.94 -5.93 -23.12
C CYS A 47 9.41 -6.53 -21.79
N TYR A 48 8.53 -7.19 -21.05
CA TYR A 48 8.86 -7.90 -19.82
C TYR A 48 10.04 -8.85 -20.02
N HIS A 49 9.95 -9.75 -20.97
CA HIS A 49 11.04 -10.68 -21.31
C HIS A 49 12.28 -10.00 -21.91
N ALA A 50 12.12 -8.85 -22.57
CA ALA A 50 13.27 -8.08 -23.02
C ALA A 50 14.07 -7.51 -21.85
N TYR A 51 13.38 -7.02 -20.80
CA TYR A 51 14.02 -6.49 -19.59
C TYR A 51 14.78 -7.59 -18.82
N GLU A 52 14.23 -8.79 -18.69
CA GLU A 52 14.97 -9.93 -18.11
C GLU A 52 16.29 -10.17 -18.84
N ARG A 53 16.27 -10.17 -20.18
CA ARG A 53 17.50 -10.32 -20.99
C ARG A 53 18.45 -9.13 -20.86
N ILE A 54 17.93 -7.90 -20.74
CA ILE A 54 18.75 -6.69 -20.57
C ILE A 54 19.50 -6.77 -19.25
N PHE A 55 18.84 -7.08 -18.15
CA PHE A 55 19.46 -7.15 -16.83
C PHE A 55 20.45 -8.33 -16.72
N ALA A 56 20.15 -9.47 -17.30
CA ALA A 56 21.10 -10.59 -17.40
C ALA A 56 22.37 -10.19 -18.19
N ARG A 57 22.24 -9.47 -19.30
CA ARG A 57 23.38 -8.95 -20.09
C ARG A 57 24.12 -7.83 -19.37
N ALA A 58 23.45 -7.05 -18.53
CA ALA A 58 24.06 -6.01 -17.70
C ALA A 58 24.86 -6.58 -16.50
N GLY A 59 24.82 -7.90 -16.28
CA GLY A 59 25.54 -8.56 -15.20
C GLY A 59 24.79 -8.65 -13.88
N ILE A 60 23.47 -8.43 -13.88
CA ILE A 60 22.60 -8.55 -12.72
C ILE A 60 21.44 -9.54 -13.01
N PRO A 61 21.76 -10.83 -13.29
CA PRO A 61 20.75 -11.84 -13.64
C PRO A 61 19.80 -12.19 -12.48
N GLU A 62 20.15 -11.81 -11.23
CA GLU A 62 19.31 -12.01 -10.03
C GLU A 62 18.15 -10.99 -9.92
N THR A 63 18.05 -10.07 -10.87
CA THR A 63 16.93 -9.14 -10.94
C THR A 63 15.60 -9.89 -11.09
N ILE A 64 14.64 -9.58 -10.26
CA ILE A 64 13.29 -10.15 -10.29
C ILE A 64 12.27 -9.10 -10.67
N ALA A 65 11.29 -9.47 -11.46
CA ALA A 65 10.10 -8.63 -11.68
C ALA A 65 9.09 -8.86 -10.55
N VAL A 66 8.58 -7.77 -10.00
CA VAL A 66 7.57 -7.78 -8.92
C VAL A 66 6.36 -6.97 -9.35
N ALA A 67 5.17 -7.41 -8.93
CA ALA A 67 3.98 -6.59 -9.07
C ALA A 67 4.13 -5.32 -8.25
N SER A 68 3.78 -4.18 -8.83
CA SER A 68 3.88 -2.87 -8.19
C SER A 68 2.58 -2.09 -8.30
N ASP A 69 2.44 -1.08 -7.45
CA ASP A 69 1.38 -0.10 -7.59
C ASP A 69 1.71 0.86 -8.73
N SER A 70 0.73 1.15 -9.58
CA SER A 70 0.92 2.09 -10.69
C SER A 70 0.95 3.55 -10.24
N GLY A 71 0.51 3.83 -9.00
CA GLY A 71 0.56 5.13 -8.34
C GLY A 71 0.00 6.27 -9.21
N MET A 72 0.69 7.41 -9.14
CA MET A 72 0.37 8.59 -9.95
C MET A 72 0.50 8.34 -11.46
N MET A 73 1.33 7.40 -11.90
CA MET A 73 1.42 7.02 -13.32
C MET A 73 0.09 6.50 -13.83
N GLY A 74 -0.65 5.78 -12.98
CA GLY A 74 -1.94 5.17 -13.33
C GLY A 74 -1.78 3.99 -14.29
N GLY A 75 -2.91 3.40 -14.66
CA GLY A 75 -2.93 2.21 -15.51
C GLY A 75 -3.48 0.99 -14.76
N SER A 76 -3.53 -0.15 -15.46
CA SER A 76 -4.14 -1.38 -14.95
C SER A 76 -3.13 -2.39 -14.41
N LEU A 77 -1.88 -2.30 -14.83
CA LEU A 77 -0.82 -3.25 -14.48
C LEU A 77 0.54 -2.57 -14.53
N SER A 78 1.37 -2.83 -13.54
CA SER A 78 2.76 -2.43 -13.52
C SER A 78 3.66 -3.49 -12.91
N HIS A 79 4.90 -3.54 -13.37
CA HIS A 79 5.97 -4.32 -12.77
C HIS A 79 7.21 -3.45 -12.57
N GLU A 80 7.84 -3.64 -11.43
CA GLU A 80 9.17 -3.14 -11.14
C GLU A 80 10.18 -4.28 -11.24
N PHE A 81 11.34 -4.00 -11.81
CA PHE A 81 12.46 -4.94 -11.84
C PHE A 81 13.38 -4.59 -10.69
N MET A 82 13.49 -5.50 -9.73
CA MET A 82 14.16 -5.29 -8.46
C MET A 82 15.42 -6.14 -8.35
N LEU A 83 16.55 -5.51 -8.09
CA LEU A 83 17.75 -6.19 -7.65
C LEU A 83 17.68 -6.39 -6.13
N LEU A 84 17.56 -7.64 -5.69
CA LEU A 84 17.51 -7.93 -4.25
C LEU A 84 18.89 -7.71 -3.63
N THR A 85 18.95 -6.82 -2.64
CA THR A 85 20.17 -6.48 -1.92
C THR A 85 19.86 -5.85 -0.57
N PRO A 86 20.64 -6.16 0.49
CA PRO A 86 20.42 -5.58 1.83
C PRO A 86 20.54 -4.05 1.90
N VAL A 87 21.25 -3.45 0.94
CA VAL A 87 21.41 -1.98 0.86
C VAL A 87 20.26 -1.30 0.10
N GLY A 88 19.29 -2.08 -0.39
CA GLY A 88 18.10 -1.55 -1.06
C GLY A 88 17.20 -0.78 -0.10
N GLU A 89 16.44 0.16 -0.66
CA GLU A 89 15.50 0.98 0.11
C GLU A 89 14.08 0.44 0.06
N ASP A 90 13.71 -0.25 -1.01
CA ASP A 90 12.38 -0.81 -1.20
C ASP A 90 12.23 -2.15 -0.48
N SER A 91 11.01 -2.43 -0.04
CA SER A 91 10.66 -3.69 0.61
C SER A 91 9.85 -4.56 -0.34
N ILE A 92 10.30 -5.79 -0.54
CA ILE A 92 9.76 -6.72 -1.52
C ILE A 92 9.26 -7.98 -0.81
N ALA A 93 7.98 -8.29 -0.99
CA ALA A 93 7.36 -9.52 -0.52
C ALA A 93 7.56 -10.64 -1.55
N VAL A 94 8.16 -11.74 -1.14
CA VAL A 94 8.39 -12.92 -1.98
C VAL A 94 7.87 -14.16 -1.27
N CYS A 95 7.16 -15.02 -1.98
CA CYS A 95 6.77 -16.33 -1.49
C CYS A 95 7.63 -17.41 -2.15
N PRO A 96 8.52 -18.11 -1.41
CA PRO A 96 9.36 -19.18 -1.98
C PRO A 96 8.55 -20.42 -2.37
N GLU A 97 7.33 -20.59 -1.86
CA GLU A 97 6.49 -21.75 -2.12
C GLU A 97 5.79 -21.72 -3.50
N CYS A 98 5.33 -20.54 -3.94
CA CYS A 98 4.59 -20.42 -5.20
C CYS A 98 5.17 -19.41 -6.18
N GLY A 99 6.23 -18.70 -5.78
CA GLY A 99 6.86 -17.68 -6.62
C GLY A 99 6.14 -16.34 -6.67
N TYR A 100 5.12 -16.10 -5.82
CA TYR A 100 4.48 -14.77 -5.69
C TYR A 100 5.54 -13.72 -5.33
N LYS A 101 5.47 -12.57 -6.00
CA LYS A 101 6.40 -11.44 -5.80
C LYS A 101 5.65 -10.14 -5.97
N ALA A 102 5.76 -9.23 -5.00
CA ALA A 102 5.17 -7.90 -5.07
C ALA A 102 5.99 -6.90 -4.25
N ASN A 103 5.95 -5.62 -4.64
CA ASN A 103 6.34 -4.54 -3.74
C ASN A 103 5.39 -4.54 -2.54
N VAL A 104 5.92 -4.28 -1.33
CA VAL A 104 5.12 -4.28 -0.09
C VAL A 104 3.96 -3.27 -0.16
N GLU A 105 4.12 -2.19 -0.94
CA GLU A 105 3.05 -1.21 -1.14
C GLU A 105 1.87 -1.74 -1.96
N ALA A 106 2.12 -2.71 -2.85
CA ALA A 106 1.09 -3.34 -3.69
C ALA A 106 0.62 -4.70 -3.16
N ALA A 107 1.40 -5.35 -2.28
CA ALA A 107 1.11 -6.68 -1.80
C ALA A 107 -0.14 -6.71 -0.91
N GLU A 108 -1.07 -7.64 -1.20
CA GLU A 108 -2.24 -7.89 -0.34
C GLU A 108 -1.76 -8.47 1.01
N SER A 109 -2.24 -7.88 2.12
CA SER A 109 -1.99 -8.35 3.47
C SER A 109 -3.14 -9.22 3.95
N ILE A 110 -2.85 -10.47 4.30
CA ILE A 110 -3.85 -11.42 4.79
C ILE A 110 -3.52 -11.78 6.23
N VAL A 111 -4.52 -11.61 7.09
CA VAL A 111 -4.48 -11.98 8.49
C VAL A 111 -5.72 -12.82 8.82
N GLU A 112 -5.53 -13.87 9.59
CA GLU A 112 -6.59 -14.70 10.14
C GLU A 112 -6.67 -14.49 11.65
N ASN A 113 -7.85 -14.21 12.16
CA ASN A 113 -8.13 -14.15 13.59
C ASN A 113 -8.76 -15.47 14.04
N GLU A 114 -8.31 -15.98 15.18
CA GLU A 114 -8.88 -17.18 15.77
C GLU A 114 -10.24 -16.87 16.41
N ALA A 115 -11.20 -17.77 16.22
CA ALA A 115 -12.50 -17.67 16.88
C ALA A 115 -12.34 -17.92 18.40
N GLU A 116 -12.88 -17.03 19.22
CA GLU A 116 -12.82 -17.10 20.67
C GLU A 116 -14.22 -16.90 21.29
N GLU A 117 -14.39 -17.37 22.52
CA GLU A 117 -15.56 -17.02 23.32
C GLU A 117 -15.57 -15.53 23.64
N TYR A 118 -16.73 -14.88 23.49
CA TYR A 118 -16.87 -13.44 23.69
C TYR A 118 -16.71 -13.09 25.18
N GLN A 119 -15.77 -12.22 25.47
CA GLN A 119 -15.67 -11.54 26.74
C GLN A 119 -16.59 -10.34 26.80
N GLU A 120 -16.88 -9.85 28.01
CA GLU A 120 -17.65 -8.63 28.21
C GLU A 120 -16.83 -7.41 27.78
N LEU A 121 -17.45 -6.51 27.03
CA LEU A 121 -16.85 -5.22 26.66
C LEU A 121 -16.78 -4.32 27.92
N LYS A 122 -15.61 -3.95 28.35
CA LYS A 122 -15.37 -3.15 29.58
C LYS A 122 -14.50 -1.95 29.28
N LEU A 123 -14.90 -0.81 29.81
CA LEU A 123 -14.07 0.39 29.85
C LEU A 123 -13.15 0.32 31.10
N VAL A 124 -11.86 0.40 30.87
CA VAL A 124 -10.82 0.23 31.91
C VAL A 124 -9.96 1.50 31.96
N SER A 125 -9.65 1.96 33.18
CA SER A 125 -8.72 3.07 33.37
C SER A 125 -7.27 2.63 33.11
N THR A 126 -6.60 3.36 32.22
CA THR A 126 -5.23 3.11 31.74
C THR A 126 -4.42 4.43 31.76
N PRO A 127 -4.15 4.98 32.95
CA PRO A 127 -3.60 6.32 33.07
C PRO A 127 -2.19 6.40 32.47
N ASN A 128 -1.97 7.41 31.62
CA ASN A 128 -0.72 7.68 30.90
C ASN A 128 -0.24 6.53 29.97
N MET A 129 -1.14 5.66 29.49
CA MET A 129 -0.81 4.60 28.52
C MET A 129 -1.26 5.05 27.13
N HIS A 130 -0.29 5.46 26.29
CA HIS A 130 -0.57 6.04 24.97
C HIS A 130 -0.13 5.16 23.80
N THR A 131 0.84 4.26 24.03
CA THR A 131 1.37 3.37 22.98
C THR A 131 0.76 1.97 23.10
N ILE A 132 0.77 1.24 21.98
CA ILE A 132 0.29 -0.16 21.95
C ILE A 132 1.06 -1.03 22.95
N GLU A 133 2.37 -0.83 23.05
CA GLU A 133 3.25 -1.58 23.95
C GLU A 133 2.85 -1.34 25.42
N GLU A 134 2.70 -0.08 25.83
CA GLU A 134 2.31 0.28 27.20
C GLU A 134 0.93 -0.27 27.55
N VAL A 135 -0.05 -0.12 26.65
CA VAL A 135 -1.42 -0.62 26.85
C VAL A 135 -1.45 -2.14 26.93
N CYS A 136 -0.73 -2.83 26.03
CA CYS A 136 -0.68 -4.30 26.03
C CYS A 136 0.01 -4.84 27.30
N GLU A 137 1.11 -4.22 27.74
CA GLU A 137 1.77 -4.60 28.99
C GLU A 137 0.86 -4.39 30.20
N PHE A 138 0.21 -3.23 30.32
CA PHE A 138 -0.69 -2.90 31.41
C PHE A 138 -1.91 -3.82 31.49
N LEU A 139 -2.52 -4.16 30.34
CA LEU A 139 -3.70 -5.01 30.25
C LEU A 139 -3.38 -6.51 30.18
N ASN A 140 -2.10 -6.90 30.19
CA ASN A 140 -1.62 -8.26 29.95
C ASN A 140 -2.21 -8.87 28.66
N SER A 141 -2.12 -8.10 27.58
CA SER A 141 -2.58 -8.43 26.24
C SER A 141 -1.42 -8.45 25.24
N SER A 142 -1.69 -8.64 23.96
CA SER A 142 -0.69 -8.56 22.89
C SER A 142 -1.11 -7.56 21.81
N ALA A 143 -0.15 -7.11 21.01
CA ALA A 143 -0.45 -6.22 19.88
C ALA A 143 -1.41 -6.85 18.88
N GLU A 144 -1.38 -8.17 18.69
CA GLU A 144 -2.32 -8.92 17.85
C GLU A 144 -3.76 -8.90 18.42
N LYS A 145 -3.91 -8.69 19.71
CA LYS A 145 -5.19 -8.54 20.42
C LYS A 145 -5.55 -7.09 20.69
N SER A 146 -5.07 -6.19 19.86
CA SER A 146 -5.42 -4.77 19.94
C SER A 146 -5.90 -4.23 18.59
N CYS A 147 -6.78 -3.24 18.68
CA CYS A 147 -7.26 -2.43 17.57
C CYS A 147 -6.75 -1.00 17.78
N LYS A 148 -5.77 -0.59 16.99
CA LYS A 148 -5.20 0.76 17.05
C LYS A 148 -5.79 1.68 16.00
N ALA A 149 -5.79 2.98 16.28
CA ALA A 149 -6.11 4.04 15.35
C ALA A 149 -4.85 4.63 14.74
N VAL A 150 -4.84 4.81 13.43
CA VAL A 150 -3.85 5.62 12.70
C VAL A 150 -4.62 6.76 12.05
N VAL A 151 -4.21 8.00 12.30
CA VAL A 151 -4.95 9.17 11.88
C VAL A 151 -4.21 9.92 10.80
N TYR A 152 -4.91 10.20 9.70
CA TYR A 152 -4.45 10.97 8.57
C TYR A 152 -5.35 12.18 8.33
N GLN A 153 -4.86 13.13 7.53
CA GLN A 153 -5.66 14.22 6.97
C GLN A 153 -5.56 14.20 5.45
N LYS A 154 -6.66 14.56 4.78
CA LYS A 154 -6.70 14.74 3.33
C LYS A 154 -6.01 16.03 2.93
N ASN A 155 -5.19 15.99 1.88
CA ASN A 155 -4.45 17.18 1.42
C ASN A 155 -5.36 18.29 0.85
N SER A 156 -6.60 17.97 0.45
CA SER A 156 -7.50 18.93 -0.20
C SER A 156 -8.27 19.83 0.77
N ASN A 157 -8.59 19.32 1.98
CA ASN A 157 -9.52 19.98 2.88
C ASN A 157 -9.25 19.75 4.38
N ASP A 158 -8.12 19.11 4.71
CA ASP A 158 -7.70 18.76 6.08
C ASP A 158 -8.71 17.88 6.85
N GLU A 159 -9.64 17.21 6.13
CA GLU A 159 -10.61 16.29 6.75
C GLU A 159 -9.86 15.09 7.35
N TYR A 160 -10.21 14.74 8.60
CA TYR A 160 -9.60 13.61 9.30
C TYR A 160 -10.09 12.26 8.75
N VAL A 161 -9.13 11.35 8.57
CA VAL A 161 -9.35 9.96 8.22
C VAL A 161 -8.75 9.09 9.32
N VAL A 162 -9.59 8.33 10.01
CA VAL A 162 -9.16 7.41 11.07
C VAL A 162 -9.22 6.00 10.54
N LEU A 163 -8.05 5.38 10.40
CA LEU A 163 -7.92 3.97 10.07
C LEU A 163 -7.80 3.16 11.35
N PHE A 164 -8.70 2.20 11.54
CA PHE A 164 -8.56 1.15 12.55
C PHE A 164 -7.90 -0.08 11.94
N ILE A 165 -6.85 -0.56 12.58
CA ILE A 165 -6.00 -1.67 12.14
C ILE A 165 -5.54 -2.49 13.34
N ARG A 166 -5.22 -3.77 13.15
CA ARG A 166 -4.67 -4.61 14.22
C ARG A 166 -3.32 -4.04 14.70
N GLY A 167 -3.10 -4.04 16.02
CA GLY A 167 -2.01 -3.31 16.65
C GLY A 167 -0.60 -3.69 16.24
N ASP A 168 -0.39 -4.93 15.80
CA ASP A 168 0.91 -5.44 15.34
C ASP A 168 1.26 -5.07 13.88
N LEU A 169 0.30 -4.49 13.12
CA LEU A 169 0.48 -4.17 11.71
C LEU A 169 0.73 -2.68 11.47
N GLU A 170 1.32 -2.35 10.34
CA GLU A 170 1.51 -0.99 9.86
C GLU A 170 0.53 -0.64 8.74
N ALA A 171 0.03 0.59 8.76
CA ALA A 171 -0.79 1.13 7.68
C ALA A 171 0.03 1.31 6.40
N ASN A 172 -0.62 1.07 5.26
CA ASN A 172 -0.07 1.30 3.93
C ASN A 172 -0.73 2.54 3.32
N GLU A 173 -0.01 3.66 3.32
CA GLU A 173 -0.52 4.94 2.82
C GLU A 173 -0.86 4.89 1.32
N THR A 174 -0.13 4.11 0.53
CA THR A 174 -0.42 3.94 -0.90
C THR A 174 -1.79 3.30 -1.12
N LYS A 175 -2.13 2.25 -0.36
CA LYS A 175 -3.46 1.62 -0.42
C LYS A 175 -4.56 2.58 0.03
N LEU A 176 -4.34 3.35 1.08
CA LEU A 176 -5.27 4.37 1.57
C LEU A 176 -5.51 5.46 0.52
N THR A 177 -4.45 6.04 -0.04
CA THR A 177 -4.51 7.04 -1.11
C THR A 177 -5.27 6.51 -2.32
N ASN A 178 -4.99 5.27 -2.72
CA ASN A 178 -5.69 4.61 -3.83
C ASN A 178 -7.18 4.37 -3.56
N PHE A 179 -7.53 4.04 -2.33
CA PHE A 179 -8.94 3.86 -1.92
C PHE A 179 -9.70 5.18 -1.88
N LEU A 180 -9.13 6.18 -1.22
CA LEU A 180 -9.71 7.52 -1.07
C LEU A 180 -9.73 8.31 -2.38
N LYS A 181 -8.88 7.93 -3.37
CA LYS A 181 -8.62 8.69 -4.61
C LYS A 181 -8.08 10.08 -4.37
N GLU A 182 -7.37 10.26 -3.25
CA GLU A 182 -6.87 11.53 -2.78
C GLU A 182 -5.60 11.32 -1.93
N GLU A 183 -4.65 12.24 -2.04
CA GLU A 183 -3.44 12.26 -1.24
C GLU A 183 -3.75 12.58 0.23
N ILE A 184 -3.03 11.93 1.13
CA ILE A 184 -3.15 12.07 2.58
C ILE A 184 -1.78 12.31 3.21
N HIS A 185 -1.78 12.85 4.42
CA HIS A 185 -0.59 13.00 5.26
C HIS A 185 -0.91 12.63 6.72
N PRO A 186 0.08 12.28 7.55
CA PRO A 186 -0.11 12.06 8.98
C PRO A 186 -0.78 13.27 9.63
N ALA A 187 -1.83 13.02 10.42
CA ALA A 187 -2.64 14.10 10.97
C ALA A 187 -1.97 14.84 12.12
N GLU A 188 -2.19 16.17 12.18
CA GLU A 188 -2.00 16.97 13.38
C GLU A 188 -3.33 17.05 14.13
N ILE A 189 -3.48 16.27 15.21
CA ILE A 189 -4.74 16.21 15.97
C ILE A 189 -4.86 17.44 16.86
N THR A 190 -5.90 18.24 16.63
CA THR A 190 -6.22 19.43 17.43
C THR A 190 -7.28 19.13 18.49
N LEU A 191 -7.39 19.97 19.52
CA LEU A 191 -8.43 19.84 20.56
C LEU A 191 -9.86 19.94 20.00
N GLU A 192 -10.03 20.63 18.86
CA GLU A 192 -11.33 20.83 18.22
C GLU A 192 -11.79 19.62 17.41
N SER A 193 -10.90 18.66 17.14
CA SER A 193 -11.21 17.48 16.35
C SER A 193 -12.16 16.50 17.03
N GLY A 194 -12.28 16.56 18.35
CA GLY A 194 -13.01 15.57 19.15
C GLY A 194 -12.28 14.22 19.28
N LEU A 195 -11.04 14.12 18.79
CA LEU A 195 -10.21 12.94 18.88
C LEU A 195 -9.31 13.03 20.12
N HIS A 196 -9.10 11.90 20.79
CA HIS A 196 -8.27 11.77 21.99
C HIS A 196 -6.97 11.02 21.65
N PRO A 197 -5.84 11.71 21.34
CA PRO A 197 -4.58 11.07 20.96
C PRO A 197 -4.11 10.04 21.99
N GLY A 198 -3.80 8.83 21.52
CA GLY A 198 -3.48 7.70 22.39
C GLY A 198 -4.69 6.88 22.85
N PHE A 199 -5.92 7.43 22.76
CA PHE A 199 -7.15 6.82 23.27
C PHE A 199 -8.26 6.72 22.22
N ILE A 200 -7.96 6.85 20.94
CA ILE A 200 -8.93 6.76 19.85
C ILE A 200 -9.35 5.30 19.63
N GLY A 201 -10.65 5.03 19.70
CA GLY A 201 -11.22 3.70 19.52
C GLY A 201 -12.45 3.69 18.62
N PRO A 202 -12.78 2.53 18.00
CA PRO A 202 -13.87 2.44 17.03
C PRO A 202 -15.25 2.38 17.68
N TYR A 203 -15.33 2.01 18.95
CA TYR A 203 -16.60 1.85 19.66
C TYR A 203 -17.11 3.18 20.21
N LYS A 204 -18.32 3.58 19.82
CA LYS A 204 -18.96 4.84 20.23
C LYS A 204 -18.11 6.09 19.95
N MET A 205 -17.39 6.09 18.82
CA MET A 205 -16.70 7.29 18.36
C MET A 205 -17.74 8.35 17.97
N ASP A 206 -17.68 9.51 18.60
CA ASP A 206 -18.54 10.68 18.35
C ASP A 206 -17.68 11.83 17.77
N ALA A 207 -17.02 11.57 16.65
CA ALA A 207 -16.24 12.55 15.91
C ALA A 207 -16.68 12.58 14.44
N ASN A 208 -16.73 13.76 13.86
CA ASN A 208 -17.08 13.93 12.44
C ASN A 208 -15.86 13.70 11.57
N VAL A 209 -15.52 12.41 11.34
CA VAL A 209 -14.33 11.96 10.62
C VAL A 209 -14.67 10.82 9.66
N THR A 210 -13.87 10.62 8.62
CA THR A 210 -13.96 9.42 7.79
C THR A 210 -13.34 8.23 8.56
N VAL A 211 -14.12 7.18 8.80
CA VAL A 211 -13.65 5.97 9.50
C VAL A 211 -13.45 4.83 8.51
N LEU A 212 -12.29 4.17 8.59
CA LEU A 212 -11.92 3.02 7.78
C LEU A 212 -11.49 1.87 8.67
N TYR A 213 -11.80 0.63 8.25
CA TYR A 213 -11.39 -0.58 8.96
C TYR A 213 -10.53 -1.47 8.07
N ASP A 214 -9.37 -1.85 8.60
CA ASP A 214 -8.50 -2.79 7.92
C ASP A 214 -9.02 -4.23 8.01
N SER A 215 -8.79 -5.02 6.96
CA SER A 215 -9.19 -6.42 6.87
C SER A 215 -8.63 -7.30 7.98
N SER A 216 -7.53 -6.89 8.62
CA SER A 216 -6.94 -7.59 9.76
C SER A 216 -7.83 -7.63 11.01
N LEU A 217 -8.82 -6.73 11.09
CA LEU A 217 -9.78 -6.70 12.19
C LEU A 217 -10.99 -7.63 11.99
N LYS A 218 -11.21 -8.12 10.77
CA LYS A 218 -12.35 -8.98 10.46
C LYS A 218 -12.31 -10.28 11.29
N GLY A 219 -13.41 -10.57 11.97
CA GLY A 219 -13.47 -11.70 12.91
C GLY A 219 -12.67 -11.51 14.21
N GLY A 220 -12.05 -10.32 14.40
CA GLY A 220 -11.32 -9.98 15.62
C GLY A 220 -12.25 -9.93 16.84
N CYS A 221 -11.84 -10.58 17.91
CA CYS A 221 -12.60 -10.67 19.14
C CYS A 221 -11.68 -10.49 20.36
N ASN A 222 -12.27 -10.01 21.45
CA ASN A 222 -11.58 -9.75 22.71
C ASN A 222 -10.41 -8.76 22.57
N LEU A 223 -10.54 -7.82 21.60
CA LEU A 223 -9.52 -6.81 21.34
C LEU A 223 -9.54 -5.72 22.41
N CYS A 224 -8.38 -5.14 22.70
CA CYS A 224 -8.31 -3.85 23.37
C CYS A 224 -8.26 -2.71 22.36
N CYS A 225 -8.88 -1.56 22.66
CA CYS A 225 -8.87 -0.36 21.82
C CYS A 225 -9.04 0.90 22.67
N GLY A 226 -8.81 2.06 22.09
CA GLY A 226 -9.05 3.33 22.77
C GLY A 226 -10.48 3.49 23.25
N GLY A 227 -10.65 4.21 24.36
CA GLY A 227 -11.95 4.46 25.00
C GLY A 227 -12.65 5.74 24.54
N ASN A 228 -12.06 6.50 23.59
CA ASN A 228 -12.47 7.85 23.17
C ASN A 228 -12.59 8.83 24.36
N GLN A 229 -11.77 8.59 25.36
CA GLN A 229 -11.65 9.39 26.57
C GLN A 229 -10.21 9.25 27.09
N ASP A 230 -9.60 10.33 27.53
CA ASP A 230 -8.25 10.33 28.08
C ASP A 230 -8.13 9.36 29.24
N ASP A 231 -7.03 8.61 29.26
CA ASP A 231 -6.72 7.60 30.28
C ASP A 231 -7.69 6.40 30.36
N TYR A 232 -8.39 6.08 29.25
CA TYR A 232 -9.27 4.91 29.20
C TYR A 232 -9.14 4.11 27.91
N HIS A 233 -9.21 2.77 28.07
CA HIS A 233 -9.31 1.82 26.95
C HIS A 233 -10.47 0.84 27.18
N TYR A 234 -11.05 0.35 26.08
CA TYR A 234 -11.94 -0.80 26.12
C TYR A 234 -11.15 -2.11 26.04
N THR A 235 -11.61 -3.12 26.77
CA THR A 235 -11.22 -4.53 26.62
C THR A 235 -12.43 -5.35 26.23
N GLY A 236 -12.21 -6.48 25.53
CA GLY A 236 -13.30 -7.38 25.12
C GLY A 236 -14.07 -6.90 23.89
N LEU A 237 -13.52 -5.99 23.07
CA LEU A 237 -14.14 -5.56 21.83
C LEU A 237 -14.19 -6.74 20.84
N CYS A 238 -15.38 -7.02 20.30
CA CYS A 238 -15.59 -8.01 19.24
C CYS A 238 -16.19 -7.32 18.02
N MET A 239 -15.47 -7.33 16.91
CA MET A 239 -15.84 -6.55 15.73
C MET A 239 -17.26 -6.87 15.23
N GLU A 240 -17.63 -8.15 15.13
CA GLU A 240 -18.94 -8.56 14.63
C GLU A 240 -20.09 -8.21 15.58
N ARG A 241 -19.84 -8.25 16.90
CA ARG A 241 -20.87 -7.95 17.92
C ARG A 241 -21.06 -6.44 18.10
N ASP A 242 -19.94 -5.71 18.19
CA ASP A 242 -19.94 -4.32 18.65
C ASP A 242 -19.95 -3.30 17.49
N LEU A 243 -19.53 -3.74 16.31
CA LEU A 243 -19.39 -2.95 15.09
C LEU A 243 -19.90 -3.74 13.86
N PRO A 244 -21.18 -4.20 13.85
CA PRO A 244 -21.71 -5.09 12.83
C PRO A 244 -21.74 -4.47 11.42
N ASP A 245 -21.73 -3.15 11.33
CA ASP A 245 -21.78 -2.41 10.06
C ASP A 245 -20.38 -2.04 9.53
N ALA A 246 -19.30 -2.54 10.15
CA ALA A 246 -17.94 -2.25 9.71
C ALA A 246 -17.64 -2.88 8.35
N GLU A 247 -17.21 -2.05 7.38
CA GLU A 247 -16.73 -2.50 6.07
C GLU A 247 -15.21 -2.60 6.09
N TYR A 248 -14.68 -3.75 5.67
CA TYR A 248 -13.26 -4.08 5.77
C TYR A 248 -12.57 -4.00 4.41
N HIS A 249 -11.41 -3.34 4.37
CA HIS A 249 -10.55 -3.25 3.19
C HIS A 249 -9.10 -3.55 3.57
N ASP A 250 -8.28 -3.94 2.61
CA ASP A 250 -6.85 -4.19 2.83
C ASP A 250 -6.08 -2.87 2.83
N PHE A 251 -5.71 -2.41 4.00
CA PHE A 251 -4.89 -1.21 4.22
C PHE A 251 -3.57 -1.51 4.94
N ALA A 252 -3.32 -2.75 5.33
CA ALA A 252 -2.09 -3.12 6.01
C ALA A 252 -0.94 -3.36 5.02
N LYS A 253 0.29 -3.11 5.48
CA LYS A 253 1.49 -3.64 4.82
C LYS A 253 1.61 -5.13 5.11
N ILE A 254 2.01 -5.90 4.08
CA ILE A 254 2.33 -7.32 4.28
C ILE A 254 3.59 -7.46 5.15
N VAL A 255 3.62 -8.47 6.01
CA VAL A 255 4.71 -8.70 6.96
C VAL A 255 5.51 -9.96 6.63
N ASP A 256 6.76 -10.02 7.12
CA ASP A 256 7.58 -11.24 7.03
C ASP A 256 6.91 -12.38 7.81
N GLY A 257 6.91 -13.59 7.26
CA GLY A 257 6.17 -14.72 7.81
C GLY A 257 4.65 -14.67 7.60
N GLY A 258 4.12 -13.63 6.94
CA GLY A 258 2.70 -13.47 6.65
C GLY A 258 2.15 -14.50 5.68
N ILE A 259 0.82 -14.48 5.51
CA ILE A 259 0.09 -15.37 4.61
C ILE A 259 0.25 -14.89 3.16
N CYS A 260 0.71 -15.79 2.29
CA CYS A 260 0.82 -15.50 0.86
C CYS A 260 -0.57 -15.33 0.22
N PRO A 261 -0.84 -14.22 -0.49
CA PRO A 261 -2.12 -14.01 -1.16
C PRO A 261 -2.45 -15.07 -2.22
N CYS A 262 -1.42 -15.65 -2.84
CA CYS A 262 -1.56 -16.62 -3.91
C CYS A 262 -1.79 -18.04 -3.38
N CYS A 263 -0.87 -18.60 -2.59
CA CYS A 263 -0.96 -20.00 -2.13
C CYS A 263 -1.56 -20.17 -0.73
N LYS A 264 -1.89 -19.08 -0.05
CA LYS A 264 -2.49 -19.05 1.30
C LYS A 264 -1.64 -19.71 2.40
N LYS A 265 -0.34 -19.93 2.16
CA LYS A 265 0.59 -20.42 3.18
C LYS A 265 1.26 -19.27 3.93
N LYS A 266 1.59 -19.47 5.20
CA LYS A 266 2.43 -18.56 5.98
C LYS A 266 3.90 -18.68 5.53
N ALA A 267 4.23 -18.06 4.39
CA ALA A 267 5.51 -18.28 3.71
C ALA A 267 6.11 -16.99 3.11
N ILE A 268 5.52 -15.84 3.35
CA ILE A 268 6.06 -14.57 2.85
C ILE A 268 7.42 -14.29 3.48
N LYS A 269 8.37 -13.89 2.62
CA LYS A 269 9.66 -13.33 3.01
C LYS A 269 9.73 -11.89 2.52
N VAL A 270 10.03 -10.97 3.42
CA VAL A 270 10.25 -9.57 3.07
C VAL A 270 11.75 -9.34 2.92
N SER A 271 12.17 -8.89 1.74
CA SER A 271 13.55 -8.61 1.38
C SER A 271 13.71 -7.16 0.98
N ARG A 272 14.96 -6.65 1.01
CA ARG A 272 15.28 -5.32 0.48
C ARG A 272 15.68 -5.42 -0.98
N GLY A 273 15.36 -4.38 -1.75
CA GLY A 273 15.71 -4.28 -3.16
C GLY A 273 15.97 -2.86 -3.64
N ILE A 274 16.59 -2.78 -4.81
CA ILE A 274 16.78 -1.54 -5.56
C ILE A 274 16.03 -1.68 -6.87
N GLU A 275 15.17 -0.73 -7.20
CA GLU A 275 14.52 -0.66 -8.50
C GLU A 275 15.55 -0.36 -9.59
N VAL A 276 15.65 -1.23 -10.60
CA VAL A 276 16.54 -1.06 -11.74
C VAL A 276 15.80 -0.82 -13.05
N GLY A 277 14.47 -0.90 -13.04
CA GLY A 277 13.62 -0.57 -14.18
C GLY A 277 12.15 -0.84 -13.88
N ASN A 278 11.27 -0.28 -14.69
CA ASN A 278 9.83 -0.45 -14.55
C ASN A 278 9.11 -0.51 -15.90
N ILE A 279 7.94 -1.13 -15.91
CA ILE A 279 7.05 -1.18 -17.06
C ILE A 279 5.59 -1.01 -16.63
N PHE A 280 4.79 -0.27 -17.42
CA PHE A 280 3.41 0.08 -17.10
C PHE A 280 2.48 -0.13 -18.27
N GLN A 281 1.28 -0.61 -18.01
CA GLN A 281 0.13 -0.50 -18.90
C GLN A 281 -0.65 0.77 -18.54
N LEU A 282 -0.38 1.89 -19.21
CA LEU A 282 -0.95 3.20 -18.88
C LEU A 282 -2.39 3.40 -19.35
N GLY A 283 -2.86 2.56 -20.28
CA GLY A 283 -4.19 2.72 -20.88
C GLY A 283 -4.32 4.02 -21.66
N THR A 284 -5.44 4.70 -21.51
CA THR A 284 -5.73 5.95 -22.24
C THR A 284 -5.58 7.23 -21.42
N LYS A 285 -5.04 7.14 -20.19
CA LYS A 285 -4.93 8.28 -19.27
C LYS A 285 -4.24 9.48 -19.91
N TYR A 286 -3.04 9.27 -20.42
CA TYR A 286 -2.23 10.35 -21.01
C TYR A 286 -2.70 10.76 -22.40
N THR A 287 -3.11 9.83 -23.24
CA THR A 287 -3.62 10.16 -24.58
C THR A 287 -4.90 10.99 -24.52
N LYS A 288 -5.78 10.73 -23.54
CA LYS A 288 -6.96 11.56 -23.30
C LYS A 288 -6.59 12.95 -22.79
N SER A 289 -5.72 13.05 -21.78
CA SER A 289 -5.34 14.35 -21.20
C SER A 289 -4.62 15.26 -22.21
N MET A 290 -3.83 14.67 -23.12
CA MET A 290 -3.12 15.39 -24.18
C MET A 290 -3.95 15.59 -25.45
N GLY A 291 -5.17 15.06 -25.51
CA GLY A 291 -6.01 15.13 -26.72
C GLY A 291 -5.44 14.37 -27.92
N MET A 292 -4.54 13.37 -27.66
CA MET A 292 -3.92 12.58 -28.71
C MET A 292 -4.89 11.56 -29.29
N LYS A 293 -5.31 11.76 -30.52
CA LYS A 293 -6.28 10.90 -31.19
C LYS A 293 -5.72 10.32 -32.49
N TYR A 294 -6.30 9.22 -32.93
CA TYR A 294 -6.11 8.66 -34.27
C TYR A 294 -7.46 8.30 -34.89
N LEU A 295 -7.50 8.20 -36.19
CA LEU A 295 -8.67 7.68 -36.92
C LEU A 295 -8.54 6.18 -37.09
N ASP A 296 -9.51 5.42 -36.59
CA ASP A 296 -9.57 3.98 -36.81
C ASP A 296 -9.95 3.64 -38.27
N LYS A 297 -10.01 2.37 -38.61
CA LYS A 297 -10.37 1.87 -39.94
C LYS A 297 -11.77 2.32 -40.42
N ASP A 298 -12.64 2.68 -39.48
CA ASP A 298 -14.01 3.14 -39.73
C ASP A 298 -14.10 4.70 -39.72
N SER A 299 -12.95 5.39 -39.78
CA SER A 299 -12.79 6.85 -39.70
C SER A 299 -13.36 7.46 -38.42
N LYS A 300 -13.40 6.70 -37.33
CA LYS A 300 -13.78 7.17 -35.99
C LYS A 300 -12.55 7.59 -35.19
N GLU A 301 -12.67 8.73 -34.53
CA GLU A 301 -11.63 9.18 -33.62
C GLU A 301 -11.55 8.26 -32.35
N LYS A 302 -10.36 7.80 -32.05
CA LYS A 302 -10.06 7.02 -30.84
C LYS A 302 -8.77 7.51 -30.17
N TYR A 303 -8.64 7.22 -28.88
CA TYR A 303 -7.42 7.47 -28.13
C TYR A 303 -6.54 6.21 -28.15
N PRO A 304 -5.25 6.30 -28.52
CA PRO A 304 -4.33 5.17 -28.40
C PRO A 304 -4.20 4.70 -26.97
N ILE A 305 -4.04 3.39 -26.80
CA ILE A 305 -3.75 2.75 -25.51
C ILE A 305 -2.24 2.70 -25.37
N MET A 306 -1.70 3.16 -24.23
CA MET A 306 -0.26 3.34 -24.04
C MET A 306 0.35 2.31 -23.10
N GLY A 307 1.60 1.92 -23.43
CA GLY A 307 2.56 1.32 -22.48
C GLY A 307 3.75 2.24 -22.27
N CYS A 308 4.39 2.12 -21.09
CA CYS A 308 5.62 2.84 -20.71
C CYS A 308 6.67 1.85 -20.19
N TYR A 309 7.93 2.07 -20.56
CA TYR A 309 9.03 1.13 -20.29
C TYR A 309 10.31 1.91 -19.94
N GLY A 310 10.64 1.97 -18.64
CA GLY A 310 11.74 2.77 -18.08
C GLY A 310 12.94 1.94 -17.57
N ILE A 311 14.15 2.42 -17.81
CA ILE A 311 15.42 1.94 -17.19
C ILE A 311 16.26 3.14 -16.82
#